data_09dfde578c4e13b96da73d05de9036e3
#
_entry.id   09dfde578c4e13b96da73d05de9036e3
#
_cell.length_a   1.000
_cell.length_b   1.000
_cell.length_c   1.000
_cell.angle_alpha   90.00
_cell.angle_beta   90.00
_cell.angle_gamma   90.00
#
_symmetry.space_group_name_H-M   'P 1'
#
loop_
_entity.id
_entity.type
_entity.pdbx_description
1 polymer ?
#
loop_
_entity_poly.entity_id
_entity_poly.type
_entity_poly.pdbx_seq_one_letter_code
_entity_poly.pdbx_strand_id
1 'polypeptide(L)'
;MKPYLIKTPILLKFLFRNWDWRLSSKEKVLYLTFDDGPTPEITEWTLNELKKYEAKATFFCIGKNIGEHPEIFQKIIEENHAVGNHTNNHLNGWKTKTATYLQNIKDAEKYFEENPKSKIGNIKLFRPPYGRLSFSQSKKIRKMGYKIIMWDVLSADFDPKISNEKCLENVIRNIQNGSIIVFHDSVKASEKLKFVLPKVLEYYSYKGFDFKSI
;
A
#
# COMPACT_ATOMS: atom_id res chain seq x y z
N MET A 1 -0.02 -20.43 12.65
CA MET A 1 -0.17 -18.97 12.50
C MET A 1 1.01 -18.49 11.68
N LYS A 2 0.82 -17.82 10.52
CA LYS A 2 1.96 -17.21 9.81
C LYS A 2 2.35 -15.97 10.62
N PRO A 3 3.58 -15.86 11.12
CA PRO A 3 3.98 -14.70 11.91
C PRO A 3 4.08 -13.46 10.99
N TYR A 4 3.36 -12.42 11.34
CA TYR A 4 3.54 -11.08 10.78
C TYR A 4 3.76 -10.09 11.93
N LEU A 5 4.45 -9.00 11.63
CA LEU A 5 4.76 -7.96 12.61
C LEU A 5 3.84 -6.77 12.37
N ILE A 6 3.14 -6.34 13.41
CA ILE A 6 2.27 -5.15 13.37
C ILE A 6 3.10 -3.88 13.23
N LYS A 7 4.14 -3.75 14.04
CA LYS A 7 5.13 -2.66 13.96
C LYS A 7 6.42 -3.20 13.43
N THR A 8 6.95 -2.58 12.38
CA THR A 8 8.25 -3.00 11.83
C THR A 8 9.38 -2.59 12.77
N PRO A 9 10.18 -3.56 13.27
CA PRO A 9 11.31 -3.26 14.14
C PRO A 9 12.36 -2.38 13.48
N ILE A 10 12.99 -1.52 14.29
CA ILE A 10 14.05 -0.62 13.83
C ILE A 10 15.21 -1.38 13.18
N LEU A 11 15.57 -2.56 13.72
CA LEU A 11 16.63 -3.40 13.18
C LEU A 11 16.35 -3.83 11.72
N LEU A 12 15.10 -4.22 11.40
CA LEU A 12 14.71 -4.56 10.02
C LEU A 12 14.83 -3.34 9.09
N LYS A 13 14.41 -2.17 9.55
CA LYS A 13 14.54 -0.93 8.77
C LYS A 13 16.00 -0.58 8.48
N PHE A 14 16.88 -0.81 9.44
CA PHE A 14 18.32 -0.61 9.28
C PHE A 14 18.96 -1.62 8.33
N LEU A 15 18.64 -2.91 8.45
CA LEU A 15 19.14 -3.96 7.57
C LEU A 15 18.70 -3.77 6.11
N PHE A 16 17.51 -3.26 5.89
CA PHE A 16 16.92 -3.00 4.57
C PHE A 16 16.75 -1.50 4.32
N ARG A 17 17.77 -0.70 4.62
CA ARG A 17 17.77 0.77 4.48
C ARG A 17 17.57 1.30 3.05
N ASN A 18 17.66 0.43 2.05
CA ASN A 18 17.37 0.76 0.65
C ASN A 18 15.87 0.61 0.30
N TRP A 19 15.03 0.32 1.29
CA TRP A 19 13.58 0.24 1.18
C TRP A 19 12.97 1.27 2.13
N ASP A 20 11.87 1.90 1.70
CA ASP A 20 11.20 2.88 2.54
C ASP A 20 10.18 2.21 3.44
N TRP A 21 10.37 2.34 4.73
CA TRP A 21 9.50 1.80 5.77
C TRP A 21 8.66 2.88 6.45
N ARG A 22 9.16 4.09 6.41
CA ARG A 22 8.60 5.29 7.01
C ARG A 22 9.24 6.49 6.34
N LEU A 23 8.46 7.52 6.08
CA LEU A 23 9.00 8.77 5.55
C LEU A 23 9.36 9.72 6.70
N SER A 24 10.43 10.48 6.51
CA SER A 24 10.80 11.51 7.47
C SER A 24 9.80 12.65 7.38
N SER A 25 9.19 13.01 8.51
CA SER A 25 8.35 14.21 8.60
C SER A 25 8.59 14.91 9.93
N LYS A 26 8.84 16.22 9.87
CA LYS A 26 8.79 17.10 11.03
C LYS A 26 7.34 17.50 11.37
N GLU A 27 6.46 17.40 10.38
CA GLU A 27 5.04 17.68 10.46
C GLU A 27 4.27 16.43 10.89
N LYS A 28 3.06 16.61 11.38
CA LYS A 28 2.13 15.51 11.67
C LYS A 28 1.53 14.98 10.37
N VAL A 29 2.26 14.12 9.69
CA VAL A 29 1.84 13.49 8.41
C VAL A 29 1.79 11.99 8.54
N LEU A 30 0.75 11.37 7.98
CA LEU A 30 0.58 9.93 7.84
C LEU A 30 0.45 9.56 6.35
N TYR A 31 0.94 8.38 6.01
CA TYR A 31 0.87 7.83 4.66
C TYR A 31 0.02 6.56 4.68
N LEU A 32 -1.27 6.73 4.39
CA LEU A 32 -2.18 5.59 4.23
C LEU A 32 -1.89 4.90 2.90
N THR A 33 -1.79 3.58 2.93
CA THR A 33 -1.55 2.78 1.73
C THR A 33 -2.51 1.61 1.68
N PHE A 34 -2.99 1.29 0.46
CA PHE A 34 -3.93 0.23 0.20
C PHE A 34 -3.32 -0.75 -0.81
N ASP A 35 -3.31 -2.03 -0.48
CA ASP A 35 -2.76 -3.09 -1.32
C ASP A 35 -3.91 -3.95 -1.89
N ASP A 36 -3.65 -4.65 -3.00
CA ASP A 36 -4.49 -5.63 -3.68
C ASP A 36 -5.54 -5.09 -4.65
N GLY A 37 -5.96 -3.82 -4.56
CA GLY A 37 -6.93 -3.21 -5.46
C GLY A 37 -6.45 -3.07 -6.94
N PRO A 38 -7.25 -2.44 -7.82
CA PRO A 38 -8.61 -1.99 -7.54
C PRO A 38 -9.60 -3.15 -7.40
N THR A 39 -10.54 -3.02 -6.47
CA THR A 39 -11.61 -4.00 -6.22
C THR A 39 -12.96 -3.26 -6.26
N PRO A 40 -13.91 -3.69 -7.09
CA PRO A 40 -15.25 -3.09 -7.17
C PRO A 40 -15.89 -2.91 -5.79
N GLU A 41 -16.65 -1.84 -5.62
CA GLU A 41 -17.31 -1.42 -4.40
C GLU A 41 -16.36 -1.07 -3.24
N ILE A 42 -15.26 -1.80 -3.06
CA ILE A 42 -14.37 -1.63 -1.89
C ILE A 42 -13.41 -0.48 -2.13
N THR A 43 -12.73 -0.44 -3.28
CA THR A 43 -11.84 0.67 -3.63
C THR A 43 -12.64 1.97 -3.75
N GLU A 44 -13.82 1.94 -4.38
CA GLU A 44 -14.68 3.11 -4.51
C GLU A 44 -15.19 3.61 -3.15
N TRP A 45 -15.57 2.70 -2.27
CA TRP A 45 -15.92 3.04 -0.89
C TRP A 45 -14.74 3.69 -0.15
N THR A 46 -13.54 3.14 -0.34
CA THR A 46 -12.30 3.67 0.26
C THR A 46 -12.01 5.09 -0.21
N LEU A 47 -12.15 5.37 -1.52
CA LEU A 47 -12.00 6.70 -2.10
C LEU A 47 -13.01 7.69 -1.49
N ASN A 48 -14.26 7.29 -1.39
CA ASN A 48 -15.30 8.12 -0.79
C ASN A 48 -15.03 8.42 0.70
N GLU A 49 -14.47 7.46 1.43
CA GLU A 49 -14.12 7.67 2.84
C GLU A 49 -12.93 8.64 3.00
N LEU A 50 -11.89 8.48 2.19
CA LEU A 50 -10.73 9.39 2.15
C LEU A 50 -11.14 10.82 1.80
N LYS A 51 -12.07 10.98 0.88
CA LYS A 51 -12.57 12.29 0.43
C LYS A 51 -13.20 13.12 1.55
N LYS A 52 -13.87 12.48 2.52
CA LYS A 52 -14.51 13.18 3.67
C LYS A 52 -13.49 13.95 4.53
N TYR A 53 -12.23 13.53 4.48
CA TYR A 53 -11.13 14.10 5.27
C TYR A 53 -10.07 14.78 4.39
N GLU A 54 -10.35 15.04 3.11
CA GLU A 54 -9.39 15.56 2.12
C GLU A 54 -8.09 14.74 2.08
N ALA A 55 -8.14 13.49 2.55
CA ALA A 55 -7.01 12.61 2.69
C ALA A 55 -6.50 12.12 1.33
N LYS A 56 -5.18 12.13 1.14
CA LYS A 56 -4.53 11.49 0.00
C LYS A 56 -3.81 10.22 0.46
N ALA A 57 -3.81 9.22 -0.42
CA ALA A 57 -3.28 7.90 -0.12
C ALA A 57 -2.47 7.34 -1.32
N THR A 58 -1.83 6.20 -1.11
CA THR A 58 -1.14 5.47 -2.17
C THR A 58 -1.73 4.08 -2.33
N PHE A 59 -2.13 3.72 -3.54
CA PHE A 59 -2.71 2.41 -3.87
C PHE A 59 -1.67 1.56 -4.59
N PHE A 60 -1.29 0.42 -4.02
CA PHE A 60 -0.43 -0.57 -4.65
C PHE A 60 -1.30 -1.59 -5.38
N CYS A 61 -1.50 -1.35 -6.67
CA CYS A 61 -2.47 -2.07 -7.47
C CYS A 61 -1.88 -3.34 -8.11
N ILE A 62 -2.68 -4.41 -8.12
CA ILE A 62 -2.42 -5.63 -8.89
C ILE A 62 -2.73 -5.34 -10.36
N GLY A 63 -1.76 -5.59 -11.27
CA GLY A 63 -1.93 -5.28 -12.68
C GLY A 63 -3.16 -5.95 -13.32
N LYS A 64 -3.41 -7.23 -13.00
CA LYS A 64 -4.61 -7.94 -13.46
C LYS A 64 -5.89 -7.21 -13.06
N ASN A 65 -5.97 -6.71 -11.84
CA ASN A 65 -7.16 -6.00 -11.35
C ASN A 65 -7.32 -4.64 -12.05
N ILE A 66 -6.21 -3.96 -12.39
CA ILE A 66 -6.28 -2.74 -13.21
C ILE A 66 -6.89 -3.06 -14.58
N GLY A 67 -6.45 -4.17 -15.22
CA GLY A 67 -6.99 -4.59 -16.51
C GLY A 67 -8.46 -4.99 -16.47
N GLU A 68 -8.92 -5.55 -15.34
CA GLU A 68 -10.33 -5.93 -15.15
C GLU A 68 -11.22 -4.75 -14.76
N HIS A 69 -10.67 -3.70 -14.10
CA HIS A 69 -11.42 -2.54 -13.57
C HIS A 69 -10.69 -1.21 -13.87
N PRO A 70 -10.42 -0.89 -15.15
CA PRO A 70 -9.68 0.31 -15.53
C PRO A 70 -10.38 1.61 -15.11
N GLU A 71 -11.72 1.62 -15.05
CA GLU A 71 -12.53 2.75 -14.61
C GLU A 71 -12.30 3.09 -13.13
N ILE A 72 -12.10 2.08 -12.27
CA ILE A 72 -11.81 2.30 -10.84
C ILE A 72 -10.39 2.80 -10.67
N PHE A 73 -9.44 2.24 -11.43
CA PHE A 73 -8.06 2.71 -11.44
C PHE A 73 -7.97 4.19 -11.89
N GLN A 74 -8.75 4.55 -12.90
CA GLN A 74 -8.85 5.93 -13.36
C GLN A 74 -9.36 6.87 -12.25
N LYS A 75 -10.37 6.48 -11.48
CA LYS A 75 -10.89 7.26 -10.33
C LYS A 75 -9.81 7.51 -9.29
N ILE A 76 -9.00 6.49 -8.94
CA ILE A 76 -7.87 6.64 -8.00
C ILE A 76 -6.96 7.82 -8.43
N ILE A 77 -6.65 7.87 -9.72
CA ILE A 77 -5.76 8.89 -10.29
C ILE A 77 -6.44 10.27 -10.35
N GLU A 78 -7.69 10.32 -10.79
CA GLU A 78 -8.48 11.57 -10.92
C GLU A 78 -8.70 12.24 -9.57
N GLU A 79 -8.80 11.44 -8.50
CA GLU A 79 -8.90 11.95 -7.13
C GLU A 79 -7.53 12.31 -6.53
N ASN A 80 -6.46 12.33 -7.35
CA ASN A 80 -5.09 12.71 -6.98
C ASN A 80 -4.47 11.82 -5.88
N HIS A 81 -4.77 10.54 -5.89
CA HIS A 81 -4.04 9.54 -5.12
C HIS A 81 -2.81 9.06 -5.89
N ALA A 82 -1.77 8.62 -5.18
CA ALA A 82 -0.62 7.96 -5.81
C ALA A 82 -0.92 6.50 -6.10
N VAL A 83 -0.25 5.95 -7.11
CA VAL A 83 -0.35 4.53 -7.45
C VAL A 83 1.02 3.88 -7.50
N GLY A 84 1.09 2.60 -7.15
CA GLY A 84 2.29 1.78 -7.18
C GLY A 84 2.01 0.37 -7.70
N ASN A 85 3.04 -0.27 -8.24
CA ASN A 85 2.97 -1.62 -8.78
C ASN A 85 3.00 -2.67 -7.65
N HIS A 86 2.01 -3.59 -7.64
CA HIS A 86 1.92 -4.71 -6.71
C HIS A 86 2.03 -6.08 -7.41
N THR A 87 2.82 -6.15 -8.51
CA THR A 87 2.89 -7.25 -9.48
C THR A 87 1.61 -7.45 -10.27
N ASN A 88 1.66 -8.27 -11.33
CA ASN A 88 0.46 -8.54 -12.14
C ASN A 88 -0.49 -9.56 -11.51
N ASN A 89 0.07 -10.57 -10.81
CA ASN A 89 -0.69 -11.70 -10.28
C ASN A 89 -0.44 -11.93 -8.78
N HIS A 90 -0.05 -10.91 -8.03
CA HIS A 90 0.22 -10.99 -6.59
C HIS A 90 1.22 -12.08 -6.21
N LEU A 91 2.32 -12.22 -6.99
CA LEU A 91 3.30 -13.29 -6.81
C LEU A 91 4.15 -13.10 -5.55
N ASN A 92 4.40 -14.20 -4.85
CA ASN A 92 5.31 -14.21 -3.70
C ASN A 92 6.77 -14.27 -4.17
N GLY A 93 7.55 -13.20 -3.92
CA GLY A 93 8.93 -13.10 -4.38
C GLY A 93 9.84 -14.23 -3.90
N TRP A 94 9.68 -14.70 -2.66
CA TRP A 94 10.49 -15.82 -2.14
C TRP A 94 10.18 -17.18 -2.79
N LYS A 95 8.98 -17.32 -3.36
CA LYS A 95 8.53 -18.57 -4.00
C LYS A 95 8.60 -18.53 -5.52
N THR A 96 9.03 -17.40 -6.10
CA THR A 96 9.04 -17.18 -7.54
C THR A 96 10.47 -16.95 -8.03
N LYS A 97 10.85 -17.63 -9.12
CA LYS A 97 12.15 -17.39 -9.77
C LYS A 97 12.27 -15.92 -10.18
N THR A 98 13.46 -15.35 -10.02
CA THR A 98 13.70 -13.91 -10.24
C THR A 98 13.24 -13.45 -11.63
N ALA A 99 13.54 -14.20 -12.69
CA ALA A 99 13.14 -13.83 -14.05
C ALA A 99 11.61 -13.72 -14.19
N THR A 100 10.88 -14.73 -13.72
CA THR A 100 9.41 -14.76 -13.71
C THR A 100 8.81 -13.62 -12.88
N TYR A 101 9.41 -13.35 -11.72
CA TYR A 101 8.95 -12.27 -10.85
C TYR A 101 9.10 -10.89 -11.50
N LEU A 102 10.26 -10.64 -12.13
CA LEU A 102 10.52 -9.38 -12.85
C LEU A 102 9.61 -9.24 -14.08
N GLN A 103 9.37 -10.33 -14.80
CA GLN A 103 8.42 -10.31 -15.92
C GLN A 103 7.02 -9.95 -15.45
N ASN A 104 6.57 -10.52 -14.34
CA ASN A 104 5.26 -10.23 -13.76
C ASN A 104 5.11 -8.75 -13.30
N ILE A 105 6.19 -8.10 -12.86
CA ILE A 105 6.21 -6.66 -12.59
C ILE A 105 6.04 -5.86 -13.89
N LYS A 106 6.74 -6.25 -14.98
CA LYS A 106 6.61 -5.61 -16.28
C LYS A 106 5.24 -5.81 -16.91
N ASP A 107 4.62 -6.98 -16.69
CA ASP A 107 3.27 -7.24 -17.18
C ASP A 107 2.24 -6.31 -16.51
N ALA A 108 2.40 -6.03 -15.22
CA ALA A 108 1.60 -5.02 -14.53
C ALA A 108 1.88 -3.60 -15.07
N GLU A 109 3.15 -3.28 -15.36
CA GLU A 109 3.59 -1.94 -15.80
C GLU A 109 2.84 -1.45 -17.03
N LYS A 110 2.44 -2.34 -17.94
CA LYS A 110 1.67 -2.01 -19.15
C LYS A 110 0.38 -1.25 -18.82
N TYR A 111 -0.35 -1.69 -17.81
CA TYR A 111 -1.62 -1.04 -17.40
C TYR A 111 -1.40 0.35 -16.79
N PHE A 112 -0.26 0.57 -16.13
CA PHE A 112 0.10 1.90 -15.64
C PHE A 112 0.50 2.84 -16.78
N GLU A 113 1.16 2.33 -17.83
CA GLU A 113 1.60 3.12 -18.99
C GLU A 113 0.45 3.56 -19.89
N GLU A 114 -0.62 2.78 -19.98
CA GLU A 114 -1.84 3.13 -20.69
C GLU A 114 -2.55 4.36 -20.07
N ASN A 115 -2.23 4.69 -18.82
CA ASN A 115 -2.74 5.88 -18.16
C ASN A 115 -1.62 6.90 -17.88
N PRO A 116 -1.43 7.93 -18.75
CA PRO A 116 -0.34 8.91 -18.63
C PRO A 116 -0.34 9.67 -17.28
N LYS A 117 -1.51 9.86 -16.66
CA LYS A 117 -1.64 10.52 -15.36
C LYS A 117 -1.14 9.66 -14.20
N SER A 118 -0.98 8.34 -14.39
CA SER A 118 -0.44 7.43 -13.35
C SER A 118 1.05 7.67 -13.05
N LYS A 119 1.74 8.42 -13.91
CA LYS A 119 3.13 8.82 -13.71
C LYS A 119 3.17 10.05 -12.80
N ILE A 120 3.02 9.84 -11.49
CA ILE A 120 3.29 10.88 -10.49
C ILE A 120 4.81 11.03 -10.41
N GLY A 121 5.37 11.93 -11.21
CA GLY A 121 6.80 12.18 -11.29
C GLY A 121 7.59 11.05 -11.97
N ASN A 122 8.92 11.15 -11.95
CA ASN A 122 9.84 10.16 -12.57
C ASN A 122 10.08 8.92 -11.69
N ILE A 123 9.39 8.77 -10.55
CA ILE A 123 9.64 7.71 -9.58
C ILE A 123 8.50 6.70 -9.62
N LYS A 124 8.83 5.47 -10.03
CA LYS A 124 7.90 4.34 -9.99
C LYS A 124 7.88 3.74 -8.58
N LEU A 125 6.70 3.57 -7.96
CA LEU A 125 6.55 2.93 -6.66
C LEU A 125 6.27 1.43 -6.83
N PHE A 126 6.89 0.61 -5.98
CA PHE A 126 6.69 -0.83 -5.95
C PHE A 126 6.55 -1.33 -4.52
N ARG A 127 5.57 -2.19 -4.27
CA ARG A 127 5.47 -2.94 -3.02
C ARG A 127 5.43 -4.44 -3.33
N PRO A 128 6.33 -5.26 -2.72
CA PRO A 128 6.30 -6.70 -2.94
C PRO A 128 5.11 -7.33 -2.21
N PRO A 129 4.31 -8.20 -2.88
CA PRO A 129 3.29 -8.99 -2.22
C PRO A 129 3.83 -9.74 -1.00
N TYR A 130 3.03 -9.76 0.09
CA TYR A 130 3.41 -10.37 1.37
C TYR A 130 4.65 -9.74 2.05
N GLY A 131 5.19 -8.63 1.55
CA GLY A 131 6.48 -8.09 1.98
C GLY A 131 7.68 -8.99 1.66
N ARG A 132 7.52 -9.92 0.71
CA ARG A 132 8.52 -10.97 0.44
C ARG A 132 9.28 -10.72 -0.84
N LEU A 133 10.56 -10.38 -0.68
CA LEU A 133 11.45 -10.02 -1.77
C LEU A 133 12.86 -10.54 -1.48
N SER A 134 13.52 -11.18 -2.46
CA SER A 134 14.93 -11.56 -2.33
C SER A 134 15.85 -10.36 -2.60
N PHE A 135 17.09 -10.41 -2.10
CA PHE A 135 18.08 -9.36 -2.38
C PHE A 135 18.35 -9.18 -3.87
N SER A 136 18.42 -10.29 -4.63
CA SER A 136 18.60 -10.25 -6.09
C SER A 136 17.45 -9.55 -6.79
N GLN A 137 16.20 -9.88 -6.43
CA GLN A 137 15.00 -9.23 -6.95
C GLN A 137 15.01 -7.73 -6.61
N SER A 138 15.25 -7.39 -5.33
CA SER A 138 15.32 -5.99 -4.88
C SER A 138 16.32 -5.16 -5.68
N LYS A 139 17.55 -5.68 -5.87
CA LYS A 139 18.59 -4.98 -6.66
C LYS A 139 18.14 -4.73 -8.10
N LYS A 140 17.50 -5.73 -8.73
CA LYS A 140 17.04 -5.62 -10.13
C LYS A 140 15.84 -4.68 -10.26
N ILE A 141 14.87 -4.74 -9.34
CA ILE A 141 13.69 -3.86 -9.33
C ILE A 141 14.12 -2.39 -9.19
N ARG A 142 15.06 -2.10 -8.28
CA ARG A 142 15.61 -0.74 -8.16
C ARG A 142 16.35 -0.27 -9.42
N LYS A 143 17.05 -1.19 -10.13
CA LYS A 143 17.66 -0.87 -11.42
C LYS A 143 16.63 -0.59 -12.53
N MET A 144 15.39 -1.07 -12.38
CA MET A 144 14.27 -0.73 -13.26
C MET A 144 13.66 0.66 -12.94
N GLY A 145 14.22 1.41 -11.99
CA GLY A 145 13.74 2.74 -11.59
C GLY A 145 12.68 2.71 -10.47
N TYR A 146 12.40 1.55 -9.87
CA TYR A 146 11.44 1.45 -8.79
C TYR A 146 12.00 1.80 -7.42
N LYS A 147 11.23 2.55 -6.66
CA LYS A 147 11.39 2.76 -5.22
C LYS A 147 10.58 1.70 -4.49
N ILE A 148 11.22 0.91 -3.62
CA ILE A 148 10.57 -0.17 -2.88
C ILE A 148 9.98 0.40 -1.60
N ILE A 149 8.66 0.38 -1.50
CA ILE A 149 7.89 0.90 -0.38
C ILE A 149 7.40 -0.28 0.48
N MET A 150 7.81 -0.29 1.71
CA MET A 150 7.36 -1.23 2.73
C MET A 150 6.38 -0.51 3.67
N TRP A 151 6.37 -0.88 4.96
CA TRP A 151 5.47 -0.26 5.94
C TRP A 151 6.09 -0.17 7.33
N ASP A 152 5.63 0.80 8.06
CA ASP A 152 5.92 0.96 9.48
C ASP A 152 4.89 0.24 10.34
N VAL A 153 3.61 0.32 9.92
CA VAL A 153 2.46 -0.26 10.63
C VAL A 153 1.61 -1.10 9.69
N LEU A 154 1.30 -2.32 10.10
CA LEU A 154 0.39 -3.24 9.43
C LEU A 154 -0.92 -3.32 10.20
N SER A 155 -2.04 -2.99 9.56
CA SER A 155 -3.38 -3.12 10.18
C SER A 155 -3.72 -4.57 10.53
N ALA A 156 -3.28 -5.50 9.68
CA ALA A 156 -3.67 -6.91 9.65
C ALA A 156 -5.17 -7.13 9.36
N ASP A 157 -5.81 -6.22 8.64
CA ASP A 157 -7.21 -6.27 8.21
C ASP A 157 -7.55 -7.53 7.39
N PHE A 158 -6.56 -8.11 6.71
CA PHE A 158 -6.68 -9.37 5.96
C PHE A 158 -6.78 -10.63 6.84
N ASP A 159 -6.48 -10.55 8.15
CA ASP A 159 -6.47 -11.74 9.03
C ASP A 159 -7.86 -11.97 9.63
N PRO A 160 -8.58 -13.06 9.24
CA PRO A 160 -9.91 -13.35 9.78
C PRO A 160 -9.90 -13.74 11.27
N LYS A 161 -8.71 -13.98 11.85
CA LYS A 161 -8.57 -14.44 13.25
C LYS A 161 -8.54 -13.31 14.27
N ILE A 162 -8.39 -12.07 13.84
CA ILE A 162 -8.44 -10.91 14.73
C ILE A 162 -9.78 -10.20 14.62
N SER A 163 -10.21 -9.59 15.73
CA SER A 163 -11.42 -8.76 15.71
C SER A 163 -11.19 -7.41 15.04
N ASN A 164 -12.29 -6.70 14.75
CA ASN A 164 -12.25 -5.35 14.20
C ASN A 164 -11.55 -4.38 15.17
N GLU A 165 -11.79 -4.52 16.48
CA GLU A 165 -11.17 -3.71 17.54
C GLU A 165 -9.67 -3.98 17.62
N LYS A 166 -9.24 -5.25 17.47
CA LYS A 166 -7.82 -5.60 17.46
C LYS A 166 -7.12 -5.02 16.25
N CYS A 167 -7.77 -5.03 15.10
CA CYS A 167 -7.26 -4.38 13.88
C CYS A 167 -7.10 -2.85 14.10
N LEU A 168 -8.09 -2.19 14.70
CA LEU A 168 -8.01 -0.76 15.06
C LEU A 168 -6.87 -0.49 16.05
N GLU A 169 -6.75 -1.30 17.10
CA GLU A 169 -5.68 -1.20 18.09
C GLU A 169 -4.29 -1.32 17.47
N ASN A 170 -4.11 -2.26 16.52
CA ASN A 170 -2.87 -2.44 15.78
C ASN A 170 -2.42 -1.14 15.08
N VAL A 171 -3.35 -0.38 14.56
CA VAL A 171 -3.08 0.89 13.88
C VAL A 171 -2.83 2.01 14.89
N ILE A 172 -3.79 2.29 15.76
CA ILE A 172 -3.74 3.48 16.63
C ILE A 172 -2.55 3.45 17.60
N ARG A 173 -2.18 2.30 18.16
CA ARG A 173 -1.08 2.20 19.13
C ARG A 173 0.31 2.29 18.53
N ASN A 174 0.44 2.10 17.20
CA ASN A 174 1.74 1.95 16.55
C ASN A 174 2.12 3.11 15.63
N ILE A 175 1.19 4.00 15.33
CA ILE A 175 1.42 5.15 14.45
C ILE A 175 2.31 6.19 15.13
N GLN A 176 3.18 6.80 14.33
CA GLN A 176 4.00 7.97 14.65
C GLN A 176 4.14 8.84 13.39
N ASN A 177 4.63 10.08 13.54
CA ASN A 177 4.84 10.98 12.39
C ASN A 177 5.60 10.28 11.27
N GLY A 178 5.11 10.40 10.03
CA GLY A 178 5.72 9.80 8.86
C GLY A 178 5.48 8.30 8.69
N SER A 179 4.66 7.66 9.55
CA SER A 179 4.35 6.23 9.41
C SER A 179 3.68 5.93 8.07
N ILE A 180 4.14 4.88 7.40
CA ILE A 180 3.46 4.24 6.28
C ILE A 180 2.60 3.13 6.87
N ILE A 181 1.28 3.20 6.66
CA ILE A 181 0.29 2.27 7.20
C ILE A 181 -0.28 1.44 6.07
N VAL A 182 -0.34 0.11 6.24
CA VAL A 182 -0.94 -0.80 5.25
C VAL A 182 -2.33 -1.22 5.66
N PHE A 183 -3.24 -1.00 4.75
CA PHE A 183 -4.57 -1.60 4.63
C PHE A 183 -4.66 -2.37 3.31
N HIS A 184 -5.76 -3.10 3.09
CA HIS A 184 -6.03 -3.80 1.85
C HIS A 184 -7.44 -3.47 1.37
N ASP A 185 -7.56 -2.93 0.15
CA ASP A 185 -8.85 -2.68 -0.50
C ASP A 185 -9.31 -3.92 -1.28
N SER A 186 -9.37 -5.05 -0.58
CA SER A 186 -9.74 -6.36 -1.12
C SER A 186 -10.96 -6.96 -0.41
N VAL A 187 -11.66 -7.88 -1.07
CA VAL A 187 -12.84 -8.55 -0.53
C VAL A 187 -12.58 -9.13 0.87
N LYS A 188 -11.43 -9.75 1.04
CA LYS A 188 -11.05 -10.41 2.31
C LYS A 188 -10.89 -9.42 3.47
N ALA A 189 -10.44 -8.21 3.20
CA ALA A 189 -10.18 -7.19 4.22
C ALA A 189 -11.36 -6.25 4.44
N SER A 190 -12.36 -6.26 3.55
CA SER A 190 -13.40 -5.23 3.45
C SER A 190 -14.15 -4.94 4.75
N GLU A 191 -14.53 -5.98 5.52
CA GLU A 191 -15.24 -5.81 6.78
C GLU A 191 -14.42 -5.00 7.80
N LYS A 192 -13.14 -5.40 7.98
CA LYS A 192 -12.25 -4.71 8.91
C LYS A 192 -11.85 -3.33 8.41
N LEU A 193 -11.59 -3.20 7.12
CA LEU A 193 -11.30 -1.91 6.49
C LEU A 193 -12.43 -0.92 6.74
N LYS A 194 -13.69 -1.31 6.48
CA LYS A 194 -14.88 -0.48 6.70
C LYS A 194 -15.08 -0.09 8.17
N PHE A 195 -14.66 -0.92 9.11
CA PHE A 195 -14.73 -0.61 10.53
C PHE A 195 -13.58 0.30 11.00
N VAL A 196 -12.37 0.08 10.48
CA VAL A 196 -11.14 0.69 11.02
C VAL A 196 -10.84 2.04 10.36
N LEU A 197 -10.94 2.13 9.03
CA LEU A 197 -10.51 3.31 8.27
C LEU A 197 -11.20 4.60 8.72
N PRO A 198 -12.53 4.67 8.88
CA PRO A 198 -13.21 5.88 9.34
C PRO A 198 -12.70 6.35 10.72
N LYS A 199 -12.50 5.41 11.65
CA LYS A 199 -12.04 5.71 13.00
C LYS A 199 -10.59 6.22 13.04
N VAL A 200 -9.75 5.68 12.15
CA VAL A 200 -8.35 6.13 12.00
C VAL A 200 -8.31 7.54 11.41
N LEU A 201 -9.10 7.81 10.37
CA LEU A 201 -9.20 9.12 9.75
C LEU A 201 -9.70 10.16 10.75
N GLU A 202 -10.82 9.90 11.43
CA GLU A 202 -11.40 10.78 12.45
C GLU A 202 -10.41 11.09 13.57
N TYR A 203 -9.82 10.05 14.18
CA TYR A 203 -8.92 10.18 15.32
C TYR A 203 -7.67 11.00 15.00
N TYR A 204 -7.03 10.75 13.84
CA TYR A 204 -5.81 11.45 13.49
C TYR A 204 -6.06 12.84 12.90
N SER A 205 -7.17 13.06 12.19
CA SER A 205 -7.62 14.41 11.81
C SER A 205 -7.85 15.29 13.04
N TYR A 206 -8.57 14.75 14.06
CA TYR A 206 -8.77 15.46 15.33
C TYR A 206 -7.45 15.82 16.02
N LYS A 207 -6.42 14.98 15.88
CA LYS A 207 -5.06 15.24 16.39
C LYS A 207 -4.23 16.17 15.52
N GLY A 208 -4.78 16.70 14.44
CA GLY A 208 -4.12 17.61 13.51
C GLY A 208 -3.07 16.93 12.63
N PHE A 209 -3.30 15.68 12.25
CA PHE A 209 -2.49 15.00 11.23
C PHE A 209 -3.07 15.20 9.84
N ASP A 210 -2.18 15.44 8.89
CA ASP A 210 -2.47 15.38 7.47
C ASP A 210 -2.25 13.97 6.92
N PHE A 211 -3.03 13.60 5.91
CA PHE A 211 -2.87 12.35 5.16
C PHE A 211 -2.36 12.66 3.76
N LYS A 212 -1.15 12.21 3.44
CA LYS A 212 -0.52 12.48 2.14
C LYS A 212 -0.21 11.18 1.41
N SER A 213 -0.19 11.23 0.08
CA SER A 213 0.37 10.16 -0.76
C SER A 213 1.90 10.16 -0.71
N ILE A 214 2.51 9.00 -1.01
CA ILE A 214 3.97 8.82 -1.11
C ILE A 214 4.49 9.41 -2.41
#